data_ff1225bf29008b4b6a474ef050a375e8
#
_entry.id   ff1225bf29008b4b6a474ef050a375e8
#
_cell.length_a   1.000
_cell.length_b   1.000
_cell.length_c   1.000
_cell.angle_alpha   90.00
_cell.angle_beta   90.00
_cell.angle_gamma   90.00
#
_symmetry.space_group_name_H-M   'P 1'
#
loop_
_entity.id
_entity.type
_entity.pdbx_description
1 polymer ?
#
loop_
_entity_poly.entity_id
_entity_poly.type
_entity_poly.pdbx_seq_one_letter_code
_entity_poly.pdbx_strand_id
1 'polypeptide(L)'
;MKSKLVILSLLLSGATIANAQTKEKYYSESWKDNFFISVGVGGQVVTNPSNFDYGFGESITPLVNISLGKFFSPVWGIRGQVAGWSGKLHTQYPFENVGKDENWYNYKKKFVALNADAMLNLTNLFCGYKEGRKFEFMFFVGPTLNISNSYSTWNLATKTTEVTNADGSLTYKQELDPSKSYPKDDKVRLLVGASLGLGAKYNIDQKWAIDLEARGTVSPSVFGSVSDAKTEGIVGLTVGATYTFGGKKFVACGAKVDQNAINNEINKYRSELAQAQADLTNAKNALANAKPVTKEVVKEIEVAGPRAIFFKIGSARIDDYGMVNIQLAAKILKANPDKKYKVAGYADKATGSASWNQKLSEKRAQAVYDALIKEGVDKDQLELVGFGGTANMFGKNYLNRVVILE
;
A
#
# COMPACT_ATOMS: atom_id res chain seq x y z
N MET A 1 -16.33 -26.26 -18.78
CA MET A 1 -16.50 -24.85 -18.38
C MET A 1 -17.28 -24.63 -17.09
N LYS A 2 -18.19 -25.51 -16.66
CA LYS A 2 -19.02 -25.32 -15.45
C LYS A 2 -18.25 -25.46 -14.11
N SER A 3 -17.18 -26.26 -14.04
CA SER A 3 -16.39 -26.46 -12.81
C SER A 3 -15.47 -25.27 -12.42
N LYS A 4 -15.03 -24.48 -13.40
CA LYS A 4 -14.16 -23.31 -13.15
C LYS A 4 -14.93 -22.10 -12.57
N LEU A 5 -16.22 -22.00 -12.87
CA LEU A 5 -17.10 -20.96 -12.29
C LEU A 5 -17.45 -21.28 -10.83
N VAL A 6 -17.53 -22.57 -10.46
CA VAL A 6 -17.84 -23.01 -9.09
C VAL A 6 -16.71 -22.69 -8.13
N ILE A 7 -15.45 -22.83 -8.55
CA ILE A 7 -14.28 -22.48 -7.70
C ILE A 7 -14.20 -20.98 -7.47
N LEU A 8 -14.49 -20.18 -8.48
CA LEU A 8 -14.50 -18.70 -8.36
C LEU A 8 -15.66 -18.22 -7.48
N SER A 9 -16.83 -18.87 -7.56
CA SER A 9 -17.99 -18.55 -6.72
C SER A 9 -17.79 -18.99 -5.26
N LEU A 10 -17.09 -20.09 -5.00
CA LEU A 10 -16.71 -20.54 -3.64
C LEU A 10 -15.68 -19.60 -2.99
N LEU A 11 -14.75 -19.04 -3.75
CA LEU A 11 -13.81 -18.03 -3.25
C LEU A 11 -14.49 -16.69 -2.95
N LEU A 12 -15.49 -16.29 -3.74
CA LEU A 12 -16.30 -15.08 -3.52
C LEU A 12 -17.32 -15.25 -2.38
N SER A 13 -17.92 -16.43 -2.22
CA SER A 13 -18.88 -16.69 -1.12
C SER A 13 -18.16 -16.86 0.23
N GLY A 14 -16.93 -17.36 0.26
CA GLY A 14 -16.11 -17.38 1.48
C GLY A 14 -15.78 -16.00 2.03
N ALA A 15 -15.70 -14.98 1.17
CA ALA A 15 -15.46 -13.59 1.57
C ALA A 15 -16.67 -12.92 2.26
N THR A 16 -17.89 -13.44 2.05
CA THR A 16 -19.12 -12.88 2.64
C THR A 16 -19.47 -13.46 4.02
N ILE A 17 -18.98 -14.66 4.34
CA ILE A 17 -19.26 -15.32 5.64
C ILE A 17 -18.36 -14.78 6.76
N ALA A 18 -17.22 -14.15 6.44
CA ALA A 18 -16.31 -13.56 7.42
C ALA A 18 -16.81 -12.23 8.04
N ASN A 19 -17.97 -11.73 7.66
CA ASN A 19 -18.50 -10.42 8.08
C ASN A 19 -19.37 -10.42 9.34
N ALA A 20 -19.48 -11.53 10.08
CA ALA A 20 -20.35 -11.63 11.26
C ALA A 20 -19.71 -11.13 12.57
N GLN A 21 -18.42 -10.79 12.58
CA GLN A 21 -17.81 -10.07 13.70
C GLN A 21 -17.50 -8.64 13.27
N THR A 22 -17.87 -7.67 14.07
CA THR A 22 -17.48 -6.25 13.94
C THR A 22 -15.97 -6.11 14.11
N LYS A 23 -15.21 -6.55 13.10
CA LYS A 23 -13.75 -6.35 13.07
C LYS A 23 -13.50 -4.86 12.90
N GLU A 24 -12.73 -4.29 13.78
CA GLU A 24 -12.24 -2.91 13.62
C GLU A 24 -11.61 -2.76 12.25
N LYS A 25 -12.08 -1.79 11.48
CA LYS A 25 -11.52 -1.47 10.16
C LYS A 25 -10.30 -0.59 10.34
N TYR A 26 -9.19 -0.98 9.74
CA TYR A 26 -7.94 -0.22 9.75
C TYR A 26 -7.65 0.36 8.36
N TYR A 27 -7.01 1.51 8.31
CA TYR A 27 -6.60 2.16 7.06
C TYR A 27 -5.24 2.84 7.22
N SER A 28 -4.59 3.16 6.10
CA SER A 28 -3.38 3.96 6.05
C SER A 28 -3.74 5.43 6.25
N GLU A 29 -3.26 6.07 7.31
CA GLU A 29 -3.64 7.45 7.67
C GLU A 29 -3.14 8.46 6.62
N SER A 30 -1.91 8.28 6.13
CA SER A 30 -1.32 9.14 5.11
C SER A 30 -1.09 8.39 3.80
N TRP A 31 -1.20 9.10 2.68
CA TRP A 31 -0.87 8.53 1.39
C TRP A 31 0.61 8.09 1.29
N LYS A 32 1.51 8.67 2.10
CA LYS A 32 2.93 8.34 2.17
C LYS A 32 3.23 7.10 3.02
N ASP A 33 2.30 6.68 3.88
CA ASP A 33 2.51 5.54 4.75
C ASP A 33 2.35 4.21 4.02
N ASN A 34 3.00 3.17 4.56
CA ASN A 34 2.91 1.78 4.11
C ASN A 34 3.37 1.53 2.66
N PHE A 35 4.20 2.42 2.09
CA PHE A 35 4.97 2.11 0.90
C PHE A 35 6.10 1.14 1.25
N PHE A 36 6.35 0.21 0.35
CA PHE A 36 7.45 -0.72 0.49
C PHE A 36 8.18 -0.93 -0.83
N ILE A 37 9.45 -1.30 -0.71
CA ILE A 37 10.27 -1.85 -1.79
C ILE A 37 10.67 -3.26 -1.41
N SER A 38 10.66 -4.20 -2.36
CA SER A 38 11.18 -5.55 -2.14
C SER A 38 12.09 -5.98 -3.28
N VAL A 39 13.07 -6.80 -2.93
CA VAL A 39 14.00 -7.43 -3.88
C VAL A 39 14.02 -8.91 -3.57
N GLY A 40 13.90 -9.74 -4.61
CA GLY A 40 13.91 -11.19 -4.48
C GLY A 40 14.77 -11.84 -5.54
N VAL A 41 15.34 -13.00 -5.19
CA VAL A 41 16.12 -13.86 -6.07
C VAL A 41 15.63 -15.30 -5.95
N GLY A 42 15.73 -16.05 -7.04
CA GLY A 42 15.26 -17.44 -7.04
C GLY A 42 15.37 -18.12 -8.38
N GLY A 43 14.47 -19.02 -8.65
CA GLY A 43 14.41 -19.78 -9.89
C GLY A 43 13.03 -19.76 -10.54
N GLN A 44 13.00 -19.88 -11.85
CA GLN A 44 11.77 -20.03 -12.62
C GLN A 44 11.89 -21.10 -13.69
N VAL A 45 10.75 -21.64 -14.08
CA VAL A 45 10.60 -22.63 -15.15
C VAL A 45 9.49 -22.17 -16.09
N VAL A 46 9.75 -22.24 -17.37
CA VAL A 46 8.70 -22.13 -18.39
C VAL A 46 8.03 -23.49 -18.51
N THR A 47 6.73 -23.56 -18.20
CA THR A 47 5.95 -24.80 -18.22
C THR A 47 5.44 -25.04 -19.64
N ASN A 48 6.18 -25.85 -20.35
CA ASN A 48 5.88 -26.34 -21.69
C ASN A 48 5.95 -27.88 -21.66
N PRO A 49 5.10 -28.62 -22.40
CA PRO A 49 5.17 -30.08 -22.45
C PRO A 49 6.59 -30.60 -22.69
N SER A 50 7.28 -30.06 -23.68
CA SER A 50 8.65 -30.47 -24.02
C SER A 50 9.66 -30.26 -22.88
N ASN A 51 9.49 -29.23 -22.05
CA ASN A 51 10.33 -29.02 -20.87
C ASN A 51 10.12 -30.09 -19.79
N PHE A 52 8.89 -30.59 -19.65
CA PHE A 52 8.58 -31.68 -18.72
C PHE A 52 9.14 -33.00 -19.21
N ASP A 53 9.06 -33.29 -20.52
CA ASP A 53 9.59 -34.49 -21.14
C ASP A 53 11.12 -34.57 -21.07
N TYR A 54 11.81 -33.42 -21.21
CA TYR A 54 13.28 -33.33 -21.11
C TYR A 54 13.78 -33.48 -19.67
N GLY A 55 13.10 -32.84 -18.72
CA GLY A 55 13.45 -32.84 -17.31
C GLY A 55 13.22 -31.48 -16.63
N PHE A 56 12.43 -31.51 -15.57
CA PHE A 56 12.06 -30.29 -14.84
C PHE A 56 13.27 -29.51 -14.29
N GLY A 57 14.22 -30.22 -13.69
CA GLY A 57 15.42 -29.61 -13.08
C GLY A 57 16.31 -28.87 -14.08
N GLU A 58 16.45 -29.43 -15.27
CA GLU A 58 17.27 -28.85 -16.35
C GLU A 58 16.67 -27.56 -16.93
N SER A 59 15.35 -27.38 -16.77
CA SER A 59 14.60 -26.23 -17.26
C SER A 59 14.63 -25.04 -16.29
N ILE A 60 15.19 -25.21 -15.10
CA ILE A 60 15.26 -24.12 -14.10
C ILE A 60 16.24 -23.04 -14.57
N THR A 61 15.80 -21.79 -14.46
CA THR A 61 16.60 -20.59 -14.78
C THR A 61 16.56 -19.59 -13.64
N PRO A 62 17.59 -18.75 -13.47
CA PRO A 62 17.58 -17.70 -12.46
C PRO A 62 16.41 -16.72 -12.66
N LEU A 63 15.84 -16.29 -11.55
CA LEU A 63 14.80 -15.27 -11.45
C LEU A 63 15.25 -14.20 -10.46
N VAL A 64 15.14 -12.95 -10.88
CA VAL A 64 15.31 -11.77 -10.02
C VAL A 64 14.04 -10.92 -10.12
N ASN A 65 13.59 -10.37 -9.01
CA ASN A 65 12.49 -9.41 -9.02
C ASN A 65 12.78 -8.20 -8.14
N ILE A 66 12.23 -7.06 -8.54
CA ILE A 66 12.19 -5.83 -7.77
C ILE A 66 10.75 -5.34 -7.78
N SER A 67 10.22 -5.01 -6.61
CA SER A 67 8.84 -4.56 -6.46
C SER A 67 8.75 -3.26 -5.69
N LEU A 68 7.79 -2.44 -6.06
CA LEU A 68 7.37 -1.26 -5.31
C LEU A 68 5.86 -1.35 -5.11
N GLY A 69 5.42 -1.18 -3.88
CA GLY A 69 4.01 -1.31 -3.57
C GLY A 69 3.57 -0.46 -2.38
N LYS A 70 2.26 -0.47 -2.16
CA LYS A 70 1.62 0.25 -1.06
C LYS A 70 0.45 -0.55 -0.53
N PHE A 71 0.35 -0.62 0.79
CA PHE A 71 -0.85 -1.09 1.48
C PHE A 71 -1.76 0.08 1.85
N PHE A 72 -3.02 0.03 1.44
CA PHE A 72 -4.05 1.02 1.81
C PHE A 72 -4.75 0.65 3.12
N SER A 73 -4.78 -0.64 3.42
CA SER A 73 -5.24 -1.21 4.68
C SER A 73 -4.33 -2.38 5.06
N PRO A 74 -4.43 -2.93 6.28
CA PRO A 74 -3.69 -4.15 6.63
C PRO A 74 -4.00 -5.35 5.74
N VAL A 75 -5.15 -5.32 5.04
CA VAL A 75 -5.66 -6.44 4.24
C VAL A 75 -5.30 -6.33 2.77
N TRP A 76 -5.36 -5.12 2.18
CA TRP A 76 -5.20 -4.97 0.74
C TRP A 76 -4.24 -3.85 0.35
N GLY A 77 -3.60 -4.01 -0.78
CA GLY A 77 -2.67 -3.08 -1.37
C GLY A 77 -2.48 -3.32 -2.87
N ILE A 78 -1.58 -2.57 -3.47
CA ILE A 78 -1.16 -2.72 -4.86
C ILE A 78 0.36 -2.79 -4.94
N ARG A 79 0.86 -3.47 -5.99
CA ARG A 79 2.29 -3.60 -6.24
C ARG A 79 2.58 -3.57 -7.74
N GLY A 80 3.61 -2.82 -8.13
CA GLY A 80 4.30 -2.99 -9.39
C GLY A 80 5.55 -3.85 -9.18
N GLN A 81 5.81 -4.80 -10.07
CA GLN A 81 6.99 -5.65 -10.00
C GLN A 81 7.64 -5.76 -11.37
N VAL A 82 8.94 -5.60 -11.42
CA VAL A 82 9.79 -5.98 -12.55
C VAL A 82 10.45 -7.30 -12.20
N ALA A 83 10.24 -8.31 -13.01
CA ALA A 83 10.77 -9.65 -12.79
C ALA A 83 11.35 -10.24 -14.07
N GLY A 84 12.13 -11.29 -13.96
CA GLY A 84 12.66 -12.00 -15.13
C GLY A 84 14.10 -12.37 -14.93
N TRP A 85 14.76 -12.61 -15.97
CA TRP A 85 16.14 -12.82 -16.34
C TRP A 85 16.20 -13.71 -17.58
N SER A 86 15.83 -14.99 -17.48
CA SER A 86 15.87 -15.91 -18.61
C SER A 86 14.88 -17.05 -18.44
N GLY A 87 14.44 -17.60 -19.57
CA GLY A 87 13.74 -18.88 -19.68
C GLY A 87 14.53 -19.86 -20.53
N LYS A 88 14.33 -21.14 -20.31
CA LYS A 88 14.80 -22.22 -21.16
C LYS A 88 13.62 -22.91 -21.84
N LEU A 89 13.80 -23.29 -23.08
CA LEU A 89 12.91 -24.18 -23.82
C LEU A 89 13.75 -25.33 -24.33
N HIS A 90 13.32 -26.53 -24.02
CA HIS A 90 13.80 -27.77 -24.60
C HIS A 90 12.77 -28.20 -25.64
N THR A 91 13.16 -28.34 -26.89
CA THR A 91 12.28 -28.78 -27.98
C THR A 91 12.96 -29.82 -28.83
N GLN A 92 12.20 -30.77 -29.34
CA GLN A 92 12.70 -31.71 -30.32
C GLN A 92 12.82 -31.03 -31.69
N TYR A 93 13.73 -31.51 -32.47
CA TYR A 93 14.01 -30.96 -33.79
C TYR A 93 12.79 -31.10 -34.72
N PRO A 94 12.42 -30.09 -35.51
CA PRO A 94 11.23 -30.16 -36.38
C PRO A 94 11.41 -31.04 -37.64
N PHE A 95 12.44 -31.90 -37.70
CA PHE A 95 12.74 -32.71 -38.90
C PHE A 95 12.46 -34.20 -38.65
N GLU A 96 11.59 -34.74 -39.46
CA GLU A 96 11.01 -36.10 -39.29
C GLU A 96 12.02 -37.29 -39.36
N ASN A 97 13.28 -37.07 -39.75
CA ASN A 97 14.24 -38.15 -40.05
C ASN A 97 15.42 -38.21 -39.09
N VAL A 98 15.40 -37.56 -37.96
CA VAL A 98 16.49 -37.62 -36.99
C VAL A 98 16.01 -38.42 -35.78
N GLY A 99 16.77 -39.42 -35.35
CA GLY A 99 16.39 -40.35 -34.31
C GLY A 99 15.91 -39.69 -33.02
N LYS A 100 14.87 -40.21 -32.39
CA LYS A 100 14.14 -39.59 -31.25
C LYS A 100 14.98 -39.31 -30.01
N ASP A 101 16.16 -39.94 -29.87
CA ASP A 101 16.93 -39.89 -28.63
C ASP A 101 18.09 -38.91 -28.61
N GLU A 102 18.46 -38.31 -29.76
CA GLU A 102 19.65 -37.45 -29.83
C GLU A 102 19.43 -35.96 -30.14
N ASN A 103 18.15 -35.47 -30.21
CA ASN A 103 17.91 -34.20 -30.88
C ASN A 103 17.09 -33.21 -30.06
N TRP A 104 17.41 -33.05 -28.80
CA TRP A 104 16.90 -31.97 -27.98
C TRP A 104 17.71 -30.70 -28.22
N TYR A 105 17.04 -29.60 -28.57
CA TYR A 105 17.58 -28.26 -28.62
C TYR A 105 17.26 -27.47 -27.39
N ASN A 106 18.27 -26.87 -26.78
CA ASN A 106 18.19 -26.11 -25.56
C ASN A 106 18.29 -24.62 -25.86
N TYR A 107 17.16 -23.94 -25.82
CA TYR A 107 17.14 -22.50 -26.03
C TYR A 107 17.08 -21.77 -24.72
N LYS A 108 18.00 -20.82 -24.51
CA LYS A 108 17.96 -19.90 -23.40
C LYS A 108 17.67 -18.50 -23.94
N LYS A 109 16.60 -17.89 -23.46
CA LYS A 109 16.17 -16.56 -23.87
C LYS A 109 16.00 -15.64 -22.68
N LYS A 110 16.48 -14.39 -22.82
CA LYS A 110 16.25 -13.34 -21.82
C LYS A 110 14.91 -12.70 -22.09
N PHE A 111 14.14 -12.45 -21.05
CA PHE A 111 12.91 -11.67 -21.08
C PHE A 111 12.69 -10.93 -19.77
N VAL A 112 11.86 -9.90 -19.81
CA VAL A 112 11.46 -9.10 -18.65
C VAL A 112 9.94 -9.17 -18.54
N ALA A 113 9.45 -9.40 -17.34
CA ALA A 113 8.04 -9.38 -16.97
C ALA A 113 7.75 -8.13 -16.13
N LEU A 114 6.75 -7.37 -16.52
CA LEU A 114 6.19 -6.27 -15.75
C LEU A 114 4.84 -6.72 -15.20
N ASN A 115 4.73 -6.79 -13.89
CA ASN A 115 3.53 -7.23 -13.18
C ASN A 115 2.88 -6.04 -12.47
N ALA A 116 1.55 -5.96 -12.51
CA ALA A 116 0.77 -5.01 -11.72
C ALA A 116 -0.21 -5.81 -10.86
N ASP A 117 0.08 -5.94 -9.59
CA ASP A 117 -0.63 -6.84 -8.68
C ASP A 117 -1.60 -6.11 -7.76
N ALA A 118 -2.80 -6.64 -7.63
CA ALA A 118 -3.61 -6.48 -6.43
C ALA A 118 -3.09 -7.46 -5.36
N MET A 119 -2.92 -6.98 -4.13
CA MET A 119 -2.39 -7.76 -3.02
C MET A 119 -3.43 -7.93 -1.93
N LEU A 120 -3.56 -9.15 -1.42
CA LEU A 120 -4.37 -9.47 -0.24
C LEU A 120 -3.50 -10.11 0.83
N ASN A 121 -3.51 -9.54 2.03
CA ASN A 121 -2.94 -10.19 3.21
C ASN A 121 -3.99 -11.14 3.80
N LEU A 122 -3.85 -12.42 3.47
CA LEU A 122 -4.78 -13.47 3.88
C LEU A 122 -4.82 -13.63 5.41
N THR A 123 -3.67 -13.50 6.06
CA THR A 123 -3.59 -13.60 7.51
C THR A 123 -4.41 -12.51 8.19
N ASN A 124 -4.25 -11.25 7.74
CA ASN A 124 -5.03 -10.14 8.31
C ASN A 124 -6.51 -10.18 7.89
N LEU A 125 -6.81 -10.74 6.73
CA LEU A 125 -8.18 -10.94 6.27
C LEU A 125 -8.94 -11.91 7.17
N PHE A 126 -8.35 -13.07 7.48
CA PHE A 126 -9.02 -14.12 8.25
C PHE A 126 -8.85 -13.98 9.77
N CYS A 127 -7.65 -13.59 10.22
CA CYS A 127 -7.31 -13.52 11.64
C CYS A 127 -7.41 -12.11 12.24
N GLY A 128 -7.81 -11.09 11.45
CA GLY A 128 -7.78 -9.69 11.85
C GLY A 128 -6.38 -9.10 11.91
N TYR A 129 -6.29 -7.77 11.94
CA TYR A 129 -5.01 -7.08 12.06
C TYR A 129 -4.47 -7.16 13.50
N LYS A 130 -3.18 -7.46 13.60
CA LYS A 130 -2.41 -7.40 14.86
C LYS A 130 -1.09 -6.71 14.59
N GLU A 131 -0.82 -5.62 15.27
CA GLU A 131 0.47 -4.95 15.19
C GLU A 131 1.60 -5.87 15.64
N GLY A 132 2.75 -5.80 14.95
CA GLY A 132 3.91 -6.65 15.24
C GLY A 132 3.75 -8.13 14.88
N ARG A 133 2.74 -8.51 14.10
CA ARG A 133 2.57 -9.88 13.62
C ARG A 133 3.82 -10.36 12.89
N LYS A 134 4.38 -11.50 13.29
CA LYS A 134 5.61 -12.05 12.73
C LYS A 134 5.40 -12.74 11.38
N PHE A 135 4.33 -13.53 11.24
CA PHE A 135 4.04 -14.29 10.02
C PHE A 135 2.80 -13.78 9.33
N GLU A 136 2.90 -13.56 8.01
CA GLU A 136 1.80 -13.14 7.15
C GLU A 136 1.82 -13.96 5.86
N PHE A 137 0.63 -14.39 5.41
CA PHE A 137 0.42 -15.02 4.12
C PHE A 137 -0.24 -14.02 3.18
N MET A 138 0.30 -13.94 1.97
CA MET A 138 -0.08 -12.98 0.95
C MET A 138 -0.62 -13.70 -0.27
N PHE A 139 -1.59 -13.11 -0.93
CA PHE A 139 -2.05 -13.48 -2.25
C PHE A 139 -1.86 -12.31 -3.20
N PHE A 140 -1.43 -12.61 -4.42
CA PHE A 140 -1.19 -11.63 -5.47
C PHE A 140 -1.93 -12.06 -6.73
N VAL A 141 -2.53 -11.12 -7.44
CA VAL A 141 -3.16 -11.37 -8.73
C VAL A 141 -3.12 -10.11 -9.58
N GLY A 142 -2.84 -10.26 -10.86
CA GLY A 142 -2.84 -9.13 -11.76
C GLY A 142 -2.39 -9.43 -13.17
N PRO A 143 -2.46 -8.45 -14.06
CA PRO A 143 -1.92 -8.54 -15.41
C PRO A 143 -0.38 -8.58 -15.39
N THR A 144 0.17 -9.24 -16.38
CA THR A 144 1.60 -9.33 -16.67
C THR A 144 1.86 -8.95 -18.11
N LEU A 145 2.92 -8.17 -18.34
CA LEU A 145 3.44 -7.86 -19.65
C LEU A 145 4.84 -8.45 -19.77
N ASN A 146 4.99 -9.50 -20.57
CA ASN A 146 6.31 -10.06 -20.90
C ASN A 146 6.89 -9.36 -22.14
N ILE A 147 8.13 -8.93 -22.02
CA ILE A 147 8.89 -8.27 -23.08
C ILE A 147 10.01 -9.21 -23.49
N SER A 148 9.94 -9.75 -24.69
CA SER A 148 10.88 -10.72 -25.22
C SER A 148 11.05 -10.57 -26.73
N ASN A 149 12.23 -10.95 -27.23
CA ASN A 149 12.42 -11.21 -28.65
C ASN A 149 11.96 -12.65 -28.93
N SER A 150 10.80 -12.81 -29.58
CA SER A 150 10.30 -14.15 -29.93
C SER A 150 10.98 -14.67 -31.19
N TYR A 151 11.19 -15.96 -31.26
CA TYR A 151 11.63 -16.61 -32.50
C TYR A 151 10.48 -16.64 -33.52
N SER A 152 10.76 -16.32 -34.80
CA SER A 152 9.75 -16.27 -35.85
C SER A 152 9.77 -17.53 -36.73
N THR A 153 10.96 -18.03 -37.04
CA THR A 153 11.19 -19.18 -37.95
C THR A 153 12.50 -19.86 -37.62
N TRP A 154 12.76 -20.98 -38.28
CA TRP A 154 14.07 -21.62 -38.32
C TRP A 154 14.89 -21.12 -39.50
N ASN A 155 16.17 -20.82 -39.25
CA ASN A 155 17.15 -20.65 -40.31
C ASN A 155 17.74 -22.02 -40.61
N LEU A 156 17.29 -22.63 -41.69
CA LEU A 156 17.68 -23.98 -42.08
C LEU A 156 18.93 -23.96 -42.95
N ALA A 157 19.96 -24.65 -42.55
CA ALA A 157 21.16 -24.88 -43.35
C ALA A 157 21.13 -26.28 -43.97
N THR A 158 21.67 -26.43 -45.15
CA THR A 158 21.83 -27.72 -45.82
C THR A 158 23.28 -28.10 -45.90
N LYS A 159 23.60 -29.38 -45.77
CA LYS A 159 24.88 -29.98 -46.06
C LYS A 159 24.72 -30.89 -47.27
N THR A 160 25.74 -30.94 -48.11
CA THR A 160 25.83 -31.90 -49.23
C THR A 160 26.55 -33.14 -48.73
N THR A 161 25.89 -34.31 -48.76
CA THR A 161 26.46 -35.60 -48.41
C THR A 161 26.72 -36.36 -49.70
N GLU A 162 27.92 -36.85 -49.86
CA GLU A 162 28.29 -37.75 -50.96
C GLU A 162 27.85 -39.14 -50.66
N VAL A 163 27.05 -39.70 -51.53
CA VAL A 163 26.54 -41.10 -51.43
C VAL A 163 27.09 -41.88 -52.58
N THR A 164 27.86 -42.92 -52.29
CA THR A 164 28.33 -43.86 -53.28
C THR A 164 27.25 -44.92 -53.54
N ASN A 165 26.76 -45.00 -54.75
CA ASN A 165 25.76 -45.95 -55.16
C ASN A 165 26.37 -47.35 -55.30
N ALA A 166 25.54 -48.41 -55.38
CA ALA A 166 25.98 -49.78 -55.52
C ALA A 166 26.74 -50.05 -56.83
N ASP A 167 26.59 -49.20 -57.83
CA ASP A 167 27.29 -49.27 -59.12
C ASP A 167 28.65 -48.46 -59.15
N GLY A 168 29.03 -47.93 -57.98
CA GLY A 168 30.25 -47.11 -57.84
C GLY A 168 30.09 -45.65 -58.28
N SER A 169 28.94 -45.24 -58.74
CA SER A 169 28.67 -43.81 -59.06
C SER A 169 28.45 -42.97 -57.79
N LEU A 170 28.87 -41.70 -57.87
CA LEU A 170 28.68 -40.74 -56.76
C LEU A 170 27.43 -39.92 -57.00
N THR A 171 26.57 -39.91 -56.00
CA THR A 171 25.38 -39.03 -55.96
C THR A 171 25.53 -38.06 -54.82
N TYR A 172 25.27 -36.78 -55.07
CA TYR A 172 25.29 -35.73 -54.06
C TYR A 172 23.86 -35.53 -53.52
N LYS A 173 23.63 -35.83 -52.25
CA LYS A 173 22.36 -35.63 -51.60
C LYS A 173 22.46 -34.39 -50.71
N GLN A 174 21.55 -33.45 -50.93
CA GLN A 174 21.38 -32.31 -50.03
C GLN A 174 20.50 -32.73 -48.84
N GLU A 175 21.07 -32.66 -47.67
CA GLU A 175 20.36 -32.94 -46.41
C GLU A 175 20.46 -31.71 -45.52
N LEU A 176 19.48 -31.59 -44.61
CA LEU A 176 19.53 -30.55 -43.57
C LEU A 176 20.75 -30.76 -42.66
N ASP A 177 21.44 -29.68 -42.40
CA ASP A 177 22.56 -29.64 -41.43
C ASP A 177 22.05 -29.15 -40.07
N PRO A 178 21.80 -30.06 -39.12
CA PRO A 178 21.28 -29.68 -37.81
C PRO A 178 22.29 -28.85 -37.02
N SER A 179 23.58 -28.98 -37.25
CA SER A 179 24.61 -28.25 -36.52
C SER A 179 24.67 -26.76 -36.87
N LYS A 180 24.13 -26.39 -38.05
CA LYS A 180 24.10 -25.01 -38.56
C LYS A 180 22.68 -24.42 -38.63
N SER A 181 21.69 -25.19 -38.29
CA SER A 181 20.29 -24.72 -38.24
C SER A 181 19.98 -24.13 -36.86
N TYR A 182 19.40 -22.97 -36.85
CA TYR A 182 19.07 -22.25 -35.59
C TYR A 182 17.76 -21.46 -35.71
N PRO A 183 17.06 -21.23 -34.60
CA PRO A 183 15.84 -20.40 -34.63
C PRO A 183 16.24 -18.92 -34.85
N LYS A 184 15.51 -18.27 -35.74
CA LYS A 184 15.71 -16.87 -36.09
C LYS A 184 14.87 -15.99 -35.17
N ASP A 185 15.52 -15.09 -34.45
CA ASP A 185 14.84 -14.06 -33.64
C ASP A 185 14.00 -13.14 -34.53
N ASP A 186 12.80 -12.83 -34.04
CA ASP A 186 11.91 -11.84 -34.60
C ASP A 186 12.06 -10.50 -33.83
N LYS A 187 11.16 -9.57 -34.13
CA LYS A 187 11.09 -8.29 -33.41
C LYS A 187 10.73 -8.48 -31.95
N VAL A 188 11.10 -7.50 -31.11
CA VAL A 188 10.64 -7.42 -29.72
C VAL A 188 9.11 -7.48 -29.69
N ARG A 189 8.57 -8.38 -28.89
CA ARG A 189 7.13 -8.58 -28.70
C ARG A 189 6.72 -8.26 -27.28
N LEU A 190 5.56 -7.65 -27.17
CA LEU A 190 4.88 -7.38 -25.91
C LEU A 190 3.78 -8.44 -25.75
N LEU A 191 3.95 -9.32 -24.77
CA LEU A 191 3.08 -10.47 -24.56
C LEU A 191 2.27 -10.27 -23.29
N VAL A 192 0.99 -9.93 -23.45
CA VAL A 192 0.07 -9.70 -22.35
C VAL A 192 -0.40 -11.02 -21.78
N GLY A 193 -0.31 -11.17 -20.48
CA GLY A 193 -0.73 -12.34 -19.73
C GLY A 193 -1.38 -11.98 -18.40
N ALA A 194 -1.58 -12.97 -17.58
CA ALA A 194 -2.06 -12.84 -16.22
C ALA A 194 -1.19 -13.64 -15.25
N SER A 195 -1.02 -13.14 -14.06
CA SER A 195 -0.27 -13.83 -13.01
C SER A 195 -1.04 -13.90 -11.71
N LEU A 196 -0.75 -14.93 -10.95
CA LEU A 196 -1.19 -15.10 -9.58
C LEU A 196 -0.03 -15.62 -8.74
N GLY A 197 -0.03 -15.34 -7.46
CA GLY A 197 1.03 -15.81 -6.57
C GLY A 197 0.59 -15.90 -5.12
N LEU A 198 1.34 -16.70 -4.39
CA LEU A 198 1.25 -16.83 -2.95
C LEU A 198 2.57 -16.41 -2.34
N GLY A 199 2.52 -15.72 -1.21
CA GLY A 199 3.69 -15.33 -0.46
C GLY A 199 3.57 -15.69 1.01
N ALA A 200 4.70 -16.04 1.62
CA ALA A 200 4.88 -16.11 3.06
C ALA A 200 5.87 -15.03 3.46
N LYS A 201 5.51 -14.21 4.43
CA LYS A 201 6.33 -13.10 4.91
C LYS A 201 6.63 -13.26 6.39
N TYR A 202 7.90 -13.15 6.75
CA TYR A 202 8.37 -13.08 8.14
C TYR A 202 8.82 -11.66 8.45
N ASN A 203 8.08 -10.96 9.30
CA ASN A 203 8.39 -9.60 9.73
C ASN A 203 9.44 -9.62 10.84
N ILE A 204 10.64 -9.12 10.55
CA ILE A 204 11.72 -8.96 11.53
C ILE A 204 11.31 -7.85 12.51
N ASP A 205 10.85 -6.74 11.96
CA ASP A 205 10.31 -5.59 12.67
C ASP A 205 9.20 -4.89 11.86
N GLN A 206 8.86 -3.65 12.17
CA GLN A 206 7.86 -2.87 11.43
C GLN A 206 8.34 -2.41 10.04
N LYS A 207 9.66 -2.43 9.78
CA LYS A 207 10.27 -1.95 8.53
C LYS A 207 10.76 -3.08 7.66
N TRP A 208 11.37 -4.13 8.25
CA TRP A 208 12.02 -5.19 7.52
C TRP A 208 11.26 -6.51 7.60
N ALA A 209 11.17 -7.18 6.48
CA ALA A 209 10.65 -8.53 6.39
C ALA A 209 11.44 -9.37 5.39
N ILE A 210 11.44 -10.70 5.60
CA ILE A 210 11.90 -11.70 4.64
C ILE A 210 10.66 -12.28 3.97
N ASP A 211 10.73 -12.47 2.66
CA ASP A 211 9.62 -12.96 1.84
C ASP A 211 10.00 -14.25 1.13
N LEU A 212 9.07 -15.17 1.05
CA LEU A 212 9.05 -16.28 0.11
C LEU A 212 7.84 -16.05 -0.82
N GLU A 213 8.06 -16.01 -2.12
CA GLU A 213 6.99 -15.82 -3.11
C GLU A 213 7.03 -16.93 -4.16
N ALA A 214 5.90 -17.61 -4.35
CA ALA A 214 5.63 -18.51 -5.47
C ALA A 214 4.66 -17.82 -6.43
N ARG A 215 5.02 -17.71 -7.71
CA ARG A 215 4.23 -17.03 -8.74
C ARG A 215 4.03 -17.94 -9.95
N GLY A 216 2.79 -18.01 -10.43
CA GLY A 216 2.41 -18.59 -11.71
C GLY A 216 1.95 -17.49 -12.67
N THR A 217 2.46 -17.51 -13.89
CA THR A 217 2.08 -16.59 -14.96
C THR A 217 1.63 -17.39 -16.16
N VAL A 218 0.57 -16.95 -16.83
CA VAL A 218 0.09 -17.51 -18.09
C VAL A 218 0.14 -16.40 -19.13
N SER A 219 0.85 -16.62 -20.22
CA SER A 219 0.99 -15.66 -21.32
C SER A 219 1.22 -16.36 -22.66
N PRO A 220 1.11 -15.65 -23.80
CA PRO A 220 1.64 -16.17 -25.05
C PRO A 220 3.10 -16.58 -24.90
N SER A 221 3.57 -17.54 -25.71
CA SER A 221 4.93 -18.07 -25.63
C SER A 221 5.98 -16.98 -25.79
N VAL A 222 6.89 -16.90 -24.81
CA VAL A 222 8.08 -16.01 -24.89
C VAL A 222 9.09 -16.49 -25.94
N PHE A 223 9.00 -17.75 -26.38
CA PHE A 223 9.83 -18.34 -27.43
C PHE A 223 9.22 -18.22 -28.84
N GLY A 224 7.95 -17.79 -28.94
CA GLY A 224 7.29 -17.61 -30.23
C GLY A 224 6.99 -18.92 -30.95
N SER A 225 7.21 -18.97 -32.27
CA SER A 225 6.81 -20.09 -33.13
C SER A 225 7.64 -21.37 -32.98
N VAL A 226 8.76 -21.32 -32.29
CA VAL A 226 9.55 -22.53 -32.01
C VAL A 226 9.04 -23.30 -30.79
N SER A 227 8.10 -22.71 -30.06
CA SER A 227 7.39 -23.41 -28.99
C SER A 227 6.17 -24.16 -29.56
N ASP A 228 5.96 -25.39 -29.13
CA ASP A 228 4.78 -26.19 -29.48
C ASP A 228 3.49 -25.62 -28.86
N ALA A 229 3.65 -24.80 -27.84
CA ALA A 229 2.54 -24.18 -27.13
C ALA A 229 2.35 -22.72 -27.55
N LYS A 230 1.13 -22.37 -27.98
CA LYS A 230 0.76 -20.95 -28.23
C LYS A 230 0.74 -20.13 -26.95
N THR A 231 0.41 -20.77 -25.84
CA THR A 231 0.32 -20.17 -24.50
C THR A 231 1.13 -21.01 -23.54
N GLU A 232 1.99 -20.38 -22.77
CA GLU A 232 2.88 -21.02 -21.80
C GLU A 232 2.59 -20.52 -20.39
N GLY A 233 2.88 -21.38 -19.43
CA GLY A 233 2.98 -20.99 -18.04
C GLY A 233 4.43 -20.66 -17.70
N ILE A 234 4.63 -19.76 -16.75
CA ILE A 234 5.92 -19.50 -16.13
C ILE A 234 5.71 -19.62 -14.63
N VAL A 235 6.41 -20.53 -13.99
CA VAL A 235 6.33 -20.73 -12.53
C VAL A 235 7.66 -20.32 -11.93
N GLY A 236 7.62 -19.44 -10.95
CA GLY A 236 8.78 -18.92 -10.25
C GLY A 236 8.65 -19.05 -8.74
N LEU A 237 9.78 -19.25 -8.08
CA LEU A 237 9.93 -19.22 -6.63
C LEU A 237 11.08 -18.31 -6.28
N THR A 238 10.84 -17.33 -5.39
CA THR A 238 11.86 -16.37 -4.94
C THR A 238 11.87 -16.24 -3.43
N VAL A 239 13.06 -16.02 -2.89
CA VAL A 239 13.27 -15.54 -1.53
C VAL A 239 13.79 -14.11 -1.64
N GLY A 240 13.26 -13.24 -0.79
CA GLY A 240 13.56 -11.82 -0.85
C GLY A 240 13.53 -11.10 0.47
N ALA A 241 13.76 -9.80 0.41
CA ALA A 241 13.64 -8.88 1.52
C ALA A 241 12.75 -7.71 1.13
N THR A 242 11.89 -7.31 2.05
CA THR A 242 11.02 -6.13 1.92
C THR A 242 11.40 -5.09 2.96
N TYR A 243 11.50 -3.85 2.51
CA TYR A 243 11.63 -2.67 3.37
C TYR A 243 10.38 -1.79 3.26
N THR A 244 9.72 -1.51 4.38
CA THR A 244 8.57 -0.61 4.46
C THR A 244 9.01 0.76 4.95
N PHE A 245 8.82 1.80 4.14
CA PHE A 245 9.21 3.17 4.46
C PHE A 245 8.42 3.69 5.66
N GLY A 246 9.13 4.17 6.67
CA GLY A 246 8.52 4.64 7.92
C GLY A 246 7.89 3.56 8.80
N GLY A 247 7.98 2.29 8.39
CA GLY A 247 7.35 1.15 9.06
C GLY A 247 5.86 1.00 8.74
N LYS A 248 5.27 -0.13 9.13
CA LYS A 248 3.84 -0.41 8.96
C LYS A 248 3.01 0.45 9.93
N LYS A 249 2.08 1.25 9.41
CA LYS A 249 1.24 2.17 10.18
C LYS A 249 -0.20 2.09 9.70
N PHE A 250 -1.07 1.57 10.55
CA PHE A 250 -2.49 1.52 10.28
C PHE A 250 -3.28 2.02 11.48
N VAL A 251 -4.29 2.84 11.22
CA VAL A 251 -5.14 3.44 12.25
C VAL A 251 -6.52 2.80 12.18
N ALA A 252 -7.08 2.46 13.33
CA ALA A 252 -8.42 1.89 13.40
C ALA A 252 -9.47 2.92 12.98
N CYS A 253 -10.39 2.49 12.11
CA CYS A 253 -11.54 3.29 11.71
C CYS A 253 -12.52 3.34 12.89
N GLY A 254 -12.62 4.49 13.56
CA GLY A 254 -13.40 4.64 14.79
C GLY A 254 -12.61 4.28 16.06
N ALA A 255 -11.27 4.24 15.98
CA ALA A 255 -10.45 4.24 17.18
C ALA A 255 -11.00 5.34 18.10
N LYS A 256 -11.56 4.95 19.24
CA LYS A 256 -11.82 5.89 20.35
C LYS A 256 -10.49 6.60 20.52
N VAL A 257 -10.50 7.89 20.27
CA VAL A 257 -9.40 8.74 20.68
C VAL A 257 -9.13 8.31 22.12
N ASP A 258 -7.90 7.90 22.42
CA ASP A 258 -7.58 7.49 23.78
C ASP A 258 -7.76 8.72 24.65
N GLN A 259 -9.01 8.84 25.18
CA GLN A 259 -9.45 9.96 25.99
C GLN A 259 -8.52 10.10 27.22
N ASN A 260 -7.95 8.96 27.67
CA ASN A 260 -7.03 8.95 28.80
C ASN A 260 -5.65 9.52 28.41
N ALA A 261 -5.13 9.20 27.22
CA ALA A 261 -3.90 9.79 26.73
C ALA A 261 -4.04 11.30 26.51
N ILE A 262 -5.19 11.74 25.94
CA ILE A 262 -5.49 13.17 25.77
C ILE A 262 -5.70 13.84 27.13
N ASN A 263 -6.44 13.23 28.04
CA ASN A 263 -6.66 13.78 29.36
C ASN A 263 -5.35 13.86 30.17
N ASN A 264 -4.46 12.90 30.03
CA ASN A 264 -3.15 12.93 30.65
C ASN A 264 -2.27 14.06 30.06
N GLU A 265 -2.30 14.27 28.75
CA GLU A 265 -1.56 15.35 28.11
C GLU A 265 -2.18 16.74 28.47
N ILE A 266 -3.49 16.83 28.50
CA ILE A 266 -4.20 18.04 28.98
C ILE A 266 -3.90 18.31 30.45
N ASN A 267 -3.87 17.29 31.30
CA ASN A 267 -3.55 17.46 32.73
C ASN A 267 -2.08 17.85 32.93
N LYS A 268 -1.18 17.34 32.10
CA LYS A 268 0.24 17.77 32.09
C LYS A 268 0.35 19.26 31.75
N TYR A 269 -0.28 19.71 30.65
CA TYR A 269 -0.26 21.13 30.28
C TYR A 269 -1.00 22.02 31.30
N ARG A 270 -2.04 21.51 31.97
CA ARG A 270 -2.70 22.24 33.08
C ARG A 270 -1.78 22.40 34.27
N SER A 271 -1.01 21.36 34.63
CA SER A 271 -0.02 21.47 35.71
C SER A 271 1.11 22.42 35.38
N GLU A 272 1.61 22.37 34.15
CA GLU A 272 2.64 23.30 33.66
C GLU A 272 2.13 24.76 33.63
N LEU A 273 0.86 24.97 33.23
CA LEU A 273 0.23 26.30 33.25
C LEU A 273 0.03 26.80 34.68
N ALA A 274 -0.43 25.94 35.58
CA ALA A 274 -0.59 26.29 37.01
C ALA A 274 0.76 26.65 37.64
N GLN A 275 1.81 25.91 37.31
CA GLN A 275 3.17 26.21 37.74
C GLN A 275 3.65 27.57 37.21
N ALA A 276 3.49 27.80 35.92
CA ALA A 276 3.86 29.09 35.29
C ALA A 276 3.06 30.27 35.86
N GLN A 277 1.77 30.08 36.19
CA GLN A 277 0.95 31.08 36.88
C GLN A 277 1.42 31.36 38.30
N ALA A 278 1.81 30.30 39.04
CA ALA A 278 2.39 30.46 40.37
C ALA A 278 3.74 31.21 40.32
N ASP A 279 4.59 30.85 39.36
CA ASP A 279 5.88 31.51 39.15
C ASP A 279 5.71 32.98 38.74
N LEU A 280 4.73 33.29 37.89
CA LEU A 280 4.38 34.68 37.51
C LEU A 280 3.87 35.48 38.73
N THR A 281 3.08 34.85 39.57
CA THR A 281 2.55 35.47 40.80
C THR A 281 3.69 35.72 41.79
N ASN A 282 4.60 34.79 41.95
CA ASN A 282 5.80 34.94 42.79
C ASN A 282 6.72 36.05 42.27
N ALA A 283 6.93 36.10 40.93
CA ALA A 283 7.72 37.17 40.30
C ALA A 283 7.06 38.54 40.46
N LYS A 284 5.73 38.64 40.34
CA LYS A 284 4.98 39.90 40.58
C LYS A 284 5.09 40.33 42.04
N ASN A 285 4.96 39.39 43.00
CA ASN A 285 5.12 39.70 44.40
C ASN A 285 6.56 40.12 44.75
N ALA A 286 7.56 39.49 44.16
CA ALA A 286 8.96 39.88 44.31
C ALA A 286 9.22 41.28 43.71
N LEU A 287 8.61 41.59 42.56
CA LEU A 287 8.71 42.93 41.95
C LEU A 287 7.98 44.00 42.78
N ALA A 288 6.83 43.68 43.34
CA ALA A 288 6.07 44.60 44.22
C ALA A 288 6.83 44.92 45.53
N ASN A 289 7.59 43.95 46.06
CA ASN A 289 8.40 44.11 47.27
C ASN A 289 9.73 44.84 46.98
N ALA A 290 10.17 44.92 45.71
CA ALA A 290 11.46 45.53 45.31
C ALA A 290 11.39 47.03 45.05
N LYS A 291 10.22 47.69 44.98
CA LYS A 291 10.07 49.14 44.79
C LYS A 291 8.81 49.68 45.47
N PRO A 292 8.85 50.84 46.15
CA PRO A 292 7.66 51.55 46.60
C PRO A 292 7.00 52.22 45.40
N VAL A 293 5.97 51.58 44.84
CA VAL A 293 5.16 52.20 43.75
C VAL A 293 3.69 52.19 44.15
N THR A 294 3.09 53.34 44.01
CA THR A 294 1.67 53.71 44.09
C THR A 294 0.72 52.61 43.66
N LYS A 295 -0.27 52.29 44.52
CA LYS A 295 -1.34 51.34 44.26
C LYS A 295 -2.15 51.71 43.03
N GLU A 296 -1.91 51.03 41.90
CA GLU A 296 -2.96 50.82 40.89
C GLU A 296 -3.68 49.52 41.16
N VAL A 297 -5.00 49.58 41.28
CA VAL A 297 -5.87 48.44 41.49
C VAL A 297 -5.87 47.63 40.16
N VAL A 298 -5.05 46.61 40.07
CA VAL A 298 -5.14 45.63 38.99
C VAL A 298 -6.34 44.73 39.27
N LYS A 299 -7.41 44.96 38.50
CA LYS A 299 -8.54 44.03 38.46
C LYS A 299 -8.03 42.70 37.89
N GLU A 300 -8.11 41.64 38.68
CA GLU A 300 -7.75 40.29 38.27
C GLU A 300 -8.65 39.92 37.10
N ILE A 301 -8.05 39.79 35.89
CA ILE A 301 -8.77 39.39 34.70
C ILE A 301 -8.59 37.86 34.62
N GLU A 302 -9.64 37.13 34.95
CA GLU A 302 -9.72 35.67 34.69
C GLU A 302 -9.68 35.47 33.17
N VAL A 303 -8.50 35.15 32.62
CA VAL A 303 -8.34 34.87 31.20
C VAL A 303 -8.87 33.47 30.96
N ALA A 304 -10.03 33.36 30.33
CA ALA A 304 -10.53 32.07 29.85
C ALA A 304 -9.52 31.51 28.82
N GLY A 305 -8.77 30.48 29.21
CA GLY A 305 -7.85 29.80 28.29
C GLY A 305 -8.59 29.18 27.11
N PRO A 306 -7.92 28.98 25.98
CA PRO A 306 -8.53 28.43 24.77
C PRO A 306 -9.17 27.05 25.03
N ARG A 307 -10.40 26.86 24.58
CA ARG A 307 -11.17 25.61 24.72
C ARG A 307 -11.32 24.95 23.38
N ALA A 308 -11.07 23.65 23.34
CA ALA A 308 -11.08 22.86 22.12
C ALA A 308 -12.26 21.88 22.09
N ILE A 309 -12.99 21.86 20.98
CA ILE A 309 -14.06 20.90 20.69
C ILE A 309 -13.65 20.07 19.48
N PHE A 310 -13.45 18.75 19.68
CA PHE A 310 -12.96 17.85 18.65
C PHE A 310 -14.10 17.20 17.86
N PHE A 311 -13.81 16.85 16.60
CA PHE A 311 -14.78 16.28 15.68
C PHE A 311 -14.28 14.98 15.04
N LYS A 312 -15.22 14.09 14.73
CA LYS A 312 -14.95 12.91 13.92
C LYS A 312 -14.60 13.29 12.48
N ILE A 313 -13.88 12.41 11.78
CA ILE A 313 -13.52 12.62 10.37
C ILE A 313 -14.78 12.87 9.53
N GLY A 314 -14.73 13.87 8.65
CA GLY A 314 -15.83 14.23 7.76
C GLY A 314 -17.08 14.75 8.43
N SER A 315 -17.10 14.95 9.78
CA SER A 315 -18.28 15.33 10.55
C SER A 315 -18.12 16.72 11.18
N ALA A 316 -19.22 17.43 11.27
CA ALA A 316 -19.41 18.65 12.07
C ALA A 316 -20.41 18.41 13.24
N ARG A 317 -20.75 17.15 13.54
CA ARG A 317 -21.64 16.82 14.66
C ARG A 317 -20.86 16.88 15.97
N ILE A 318 -21.34 17.65 16.93
CA ILE A 318 -20.84 17.73 18.30
C ILE A 318 -21.32 16.49 19.04
N ASP A 319 -20.42 15.82 19.74
CA ASP A 319 -20.75 14.70 20.63
C ASP A 319 -21.04 15.19 22.08
N ASP A 320 -21.39 14.25 22.93
CA ASP A 320 -21.80 14.59 24.32
C ASP A 320 -20.66 15.24 25.12
N TYR A 321 -19.38 14.82 24.84
CA TYR A 321 -18.22 15.44 25.49
C TYR A 321 -17.96 16.86 24.99
N GLY A 322 -18.12 17.07 23.67
CA GLY A 322 -18.07 18.40 23.07
C GLY A 322 -19.15 19.32 23.65
N MET A 323 -20.36 18.79 23.89
CA MET A 323 -21.46 19.55 24.48
C MET A 323 -21.15 20.01 25.92
N VAL A 324 -20.54 19.14 26.72
CA VAL A 324 -20.12 19.52 28.11
C VAL A 324 -19.08 20.65 28.04
N ASN A 325 -18.12 20.60 27.11
CA ASN A 325 -17.14 21.66 26.94
C ASN A 325 -17.77 22.98 26.48
N ILE A 326 -18.81 22.92 25.64
CA ILE A 326 -19.56 24.10 25.20
C ILE A 326 -20.33 24.72 26.38
N GLN A 327 -20.99 23.90 27.22
CA GLN A 327 -21.72 24.39 28.41
C GLN A 327 -20.77 25.09 29.40
N LEU A 328 -19.57 24.52 29.61
CA LEU A 328 -18.55 25.14 30.46
C LEU A 328 -18.03 26.44 29.86
N ALA A 329 -17.82 26.46 28.54
CA ALA A 329 -17.43 27.68 27.83
C ALA A 329 -18.53 28.77 27.96
N ALA A 330 -19.78 28.41 27.69
CA ALA A 330 -20.89 29.35 27.77
C ALA A 330 -21.02 30.01 29.14
N LYS A 331 -20.76 29.29 30.24
CA LYS A 331 -20.74 29.89 31.60
C LYS A 331 -19.70 31.01 31.72
N ILE A 332 -18.51 30.78 31.17
CA ILE A 332 -17.41 31.75 31.22
C ILE A 332 -17.70 32.97 30.32
N LEU A 333 -18.21 32.71 29.10
CA LEU A 333 -18.54 33.78 28.17
C LEU A 333 -19.62 34.71 28.72
N LYS A 334 -20.68 34.12 29.30
CA LYS A 334 -21.76 34.87 29.97
C LYS A 334 -21.29 35.68 31.18
N ALA A 335 -20.27 35.20 31.88
CA ALA A 335 -19.67 35.90 33.01
C ALA A 335 -18.79 37.10 32.55
N ASN A 336 -18.45 37.20 31.26
CA ASN A 336 -17.62 38.22 30.68
C ASN A 336 -18.31 38.90 29.46
N PRO A 337 -19.41 39.60 29.61
CA PRO A 337 -20.27 40.06 28.51
C PRO A 337 -19.54 41.08 27.59
N ASP A 338 -18.56 41.79 28.09
CA ASP A 338 -17.83 42.82 27.35
C ASP A 338 -16.69 42.27 26.46
N LYS A 339 -16.42 40.94 26.54
CA LYS A 339 -15.35 40.30 25.77
C LYS A 339 -15.89 39.66 24.52
N LYS A 340 -15.10 39.74 23.43
CA LYS A 340 -15.35 39.02 22.18
C LYS A 340 -14.47 37.78 22.11
N TYR A 341 -15.03 36.71 21.52
CA TYR A 341 -14.37 35.43 21.39
C TYR A 341 -14.49 34.94 19.96
N LYS A 342 -13.41 34.38 19.44
CA LYS A 342 -13.37 33.80 18.11
C LYS A 342 -13.71 32.30 18.19
N VAL A 343 -14.68 31.86 17.39
CA VAL A 343 -15.03 30.45 17.18
C VAL A 343 -14.28 29.96 15.95
N ALA A 344 -13.05 29.50 16.16
CA ALA A 344 -12.11 29.16 15.11
C ALA A 344 -12.21 27.67 14.74
N GLY A 345 -12.70 27.37 13.54
CA GLY A 345 -12.86 26.00 13.04
C GLY A 345 -11.67 25.55 12.19
N TYR A 346 -11.22 24.31 12.40
CA TYR A 346 -10.11 23.69 11.68
C TYR A 346 -10.50 22.33 11.11
N ALA A 347 -9.84 21.96 10.03
CA ALA A 347 -9.91 20.62 9.43
C ALA A 347 -8.50 20.05 9.25
N ASP A 348 -8.37 18.72 9.32
CA ASP A 348 -7.07 18.13 9.05
C ASP A 348 -6.72 18.22 7.56
N LYS A 349 -5.49 18.62 7.24
CA LYS A 349 -5.05 18.79 5.84
C LYS A 349 -4.73 17.46 5.13
N ALA A 350 -4.67 16.36 5.86
CA ALA A 350 -4.32 15.06 5.31
C ALA A 350 -5.52 14.36 4.64
N THR A 351 -6.75 14.82 4.92
CA THR A 351 -7.97 14.22 4.38
C THR A 351 -8.84 15.26 3.67
N GLY A 352 -9.31 14.93 2.47
CA GLY A 352 -10.15 15.82 1.66
C GLY A 352 -9.38 16.88 0.86
N SER A 353 -10.09 17.57 -0.04
CA SER A 353 -9.53 18.70 -0.80
C SER A 353 -9.50 19.98 0.04
N ALA A 354 -8.70 20.94 -0.37
CA ALA A 354 -8.62 22.25 0.32
C ALA A 354 -9.99 22.94 0.39
N SER A 355 -10.77 22.92 -0.69
CA SER A 355 -12.12 23.49 -0.73
C SER A 355 -13.12 22.76 0.16
N TRP A 356 -13.01 21.43 0.25
CA TRP A 356 -13.80 20.62 1.17
C TRP A 356 -13.47 20.93 2.63
N ASN A 357 -12.18 21.01 2.96
CA ASN A 357 -11.72 21.29 4.31
C ASN A 357 -12.11 22.71 4.76
N GLN A 358 -12.12 23.67 3.84
CA GLN A 358 -12.62 25.02 4.13
C GLN A 358 -14.09 24.97 4.54
N LYS A 359 -14.95 24.37 3.73
CA LYS A 359 -16.38 24.21 4.02
C LYS A 359 -16.64 23.39 5.30
N LEU A 360 -15.84 22.36 5.57
CA LEU A 360 -15.98 21.53 6.75
C LEU A 360 -15.59 22.28 8.03
N SER A 361 -14.53 23.08 7.98
CA SER A 361 -14.11 23.89 9.11
C SER A 361 -15.14 24.97 9.46
N GLU A 362 -15.73 25.60 8.46
CA GLU A 362 -16.84 26.58 8.63
C GLU A 362 -18.07 25.89 9.24
N LYS A 363 -18.47 24.71 8.73
CA LYS A 363 -19.58 23.95 9.30
C LYS A 363 -19.35 23.55 10.76
N ARG A 364 -18.12 23.20 11.14
CA ARG A 364 -17.76 22.89 12.53
C ARG A 364 -17.84 24.12 13.42
N ALA A 365 -17.25 25.25 12.97
CA ALA A 365 -17.35 26.50 13.67
C ALA A 365 -18.80 26.95 13.85
N GLN A 366 -19.63 26.82 12.81
CA GLN A 366 -21.06 27.11 12.86
C GLN A 366 -21.79 26.24 13.88
N ALA A 367 -21.52 24.91 13.91
CA ALA A 367 -22.15 24.03 14.87
C ALA A 367 -21.85 24.41 16.33
N VAL A 368 -20.61 24.81 16.63
CA VAL A 368 -20.20 25.29 17.96
C VAL A 368 -20.82 26.65 18.27
N TYR A 369 -20.82 27.58 17.31
CA TYR A 369 -21.47 28.88 17.41
C TYR A 369 -22.96 28.73 17.79
N ASP A 370 -23.70 27.92 17.01
CA ASP A 370 -25.14 27.70 17.25
C ASP A 370 -25.39 27.07 18.63
N ALA A 371 -24.53 26.15 19.05
CA ALA A 371 -24.63 25.53 20.37
C ALA A 371 -24.35 26.52 21.50
N LEU A 372 -23.40 27.44 21.36
CA LEU A 372 -23.14 28.51 22.34
C LEU A 372 -24.31 29.49 22.44
N ILE A 373 -24.90 29.87 21.29
CA ILE A 373 -26.14 30.70 21.30
C ILE A 373 -27.26 29.98 22.01
N LYS A 374 -27.44 28.69 21.75
CA LYS A 374 -28.47 27.87 22.43
C LYS A 374 -28.26 27.81 23.97
N GLU A 375 -27.02 27.83 24.42
CA GLU A 375 -26.64 27.90 25.84
C GLU A 375 -26.75 29.34 26.42
N GLY A 376 -27.19 30.31 25.60
CA GLY A 376 -27.48 31.67 26.02
C GLY A 376 -26.30 32.64 25.99
N VAL A 377 -25.30 32.39 25.19
CA VAL A 377 -24.20 33.33 24.90
C VAL A 377 -24.71 34.39 23.91
N ASP A 378 -24.36 35.65 24.12
CA ASP A 378 -24.73 36.72 23.19
C ASP A 378 -23.95 36.54 21.85
N LYS A 379 -24.71 36.68 20.74
CA LYS A 379 -24.15 36.60 19.39
C LYS A 379 -23.06 37.64 19.11
N ASP A 380 -23.18 38.83 19.74
CA ASP A 380 -22.26 39.92 19.54
C ASP A 380 -20.91 39.69 20.24
N GLN A 381 -20.82 38.66 21.10
CA GLN A 381 -19.57 38.20 21.71
C GLN A 381 -18.80 37.22 20.79
N LEU A 382 -19.44 36.69 19.73
CA LEU A 382 -18.90 35.57 18.98
C LEU A 382 -18.55 35.96 17.53
N GLU A 383 -17.31 35.73 17.14
CA GLU A 383 -16.82 35.84 15.76
C GLU A 383 -16.56 34.44 15.20
N LEU A 384 -17.18 34.10 14.07
CA LEU A 384 -17.05 32.80 13.45
C LEU A 384 -15.99 32.83 12.34
N VAL A 385 -15.00 31.93 12.41
CA VAL A 385 -13.95 31.81 11.41
C VAL A 385 -13.66 30.33 11.08
N GLY A 386 -13.59 30.00 9.79
CA GLY A 386 -13.14 28.69 9.30
C GLY A 386 -11.75 28.78 8.67
N PHE A 387 -10.78 28.07 9.21
CA PHE A 387 -9.39 28.06 8.73
C PHE A 387 -9.05 26.93 7.76
N GLY A 388 -10.02 26.07 7.44
CA GLY A 388 -9.79 24.92 6.56
C GLY A 388 -8.74 23.97 7.12
N GLY A 389 -7.91 23.46 6.23
CA GLY A 389 -6.75 22.62 6.55
C GLY A 389 -5.41 23.36 6.50
N THR A 390 -5.41 24.69 6.48
CA THR A 390 -4.21 25.50 6.28
C THR A 390 -3.36 25.63 7.53
N ALA A 391 -3.96 25.64 8.71
CA ALA A 391 -3.27 25.75 10.00
C ALA A 391 -3.21 24.38 10.69
N ASN A 392 -2.01 23.83 10.84
CA ASN A 392 -1.75 22.66 11.67
C ASN A 392 -1.29 23.15 13.05
N MET A 393 -2.22 23.24 14.00
CA MET A 393 -1.90 23.65 15.38
C MET A 393 -1.28 22.50 16.17
N PHE A 394 -1.65 21.25 15.82
CA PHE A 394 -1.21 20.06 16.54
C PHE A 394 -0.42 19.15 15.61
N GLY A 395 0.63 18.52 16.11
CA GLY A 395 1.53 17.66 15.34
C GLY A 395 0.89 16.40 14.76
N LYS A 396 -0.29 15.99 15.26
CA LYS A 396 -1.04 14.85 14.75
C LYS A 396 -2.27 15.34 13.97
N ASN A 397 -2.45 14.84 12.74
CA ASN A 397 -3.50 15.30 11.82
C ASN A 397 -4.91 15.24 12.44
N TYR A 398 -5.26 14.17 13.15
CA TYR A 398 -6.58 13.99 13.72
C TYR A 398 -6.91 15.01 14.84
N LEU A 399 -5.91 15.60 15.50
CA LEU A 399 -6.09 16.65 16.50
C LEU A 399 -6.45 17.99 15.87
N ASN A 400 -6.23 18.17 14.56
CA ASN A 400 -6.63 19.35 13.82
C ASN A 400 -8.10 19.33 13.34
N ARG A 401 -8.90 18.33 13.75
CA ARG A 401 -10.35 18.27 13.56
C ARG A 401 -11.03 18.92 14.76
N VAL A 402 -10.89 20.22 14.87
CA VAL A 402 -11.17 20.93 16.12
C VAL A 402 -11.81 22.31 15.85
N VAL A 403 -12.60 22.77 16.79
CA VAL A 403 -12.97 24.18 16.96
C VAL A 403 -12.36 24.67 18.26
N ILE A 404 -11.71 25.81 18.19
CA ILE A 404 -11.08 26.47 19.34
C ILE A 404 -11.84 27.76 19.62
N LEU A 405 -12.10 28.01 20.90
CA LEU A 405 -12.62 29.28 21.40
C LEU A 405 -11.46 30.09 21.95
N GLU A 406 -11.13 31.18 21.31
CA GLU A 406 -10.02 32.08 21.62
C GLU A 406 -10.44 33.57 21.62
#